data_8504508e13fba4d593f363128b94fd11
#
_entry.id   8504508e13fba4d593f363128b94fd11
#
_cell.length_a   1.000
_cell.length_b   1.000
_cell.length_c   1.000
_cell.angle_alpha   90.00
_cell.angle_beta   90.00
_cell.angle_gamma   90.00
#
_symmetry.space_group_name_H-M   'P 1'
#
loop_
_entity.id
_entity.type
_entity.pdbx_description
1 polymer ?
#
loop_
_entity_poly.entity_id
_entity_poly.type
_entity_poly.pdbx_seq_one_letter_code
_entity_poly.pdbx_strand_id
1 'polypeptide(L)'
;MDTITDIQVLKDTHKINGPEDLINKLPSIVGFKPSNESIVIVNTDIFSDYIIGCKVISTLDLFDLLEHVNDISNDVGTILCYYTNQKLDKIRPSAERLFDYLNNSINVRDVLYIRNNRWGSFICFDEKCCPTRGRVIE
;
A
#
# COMPACT_ATOMS: atom_id res chain seq x y z
N MET A 1 -19.11 -6.99 -7.50
CA MET A 1 -18.17 -7.91 -8.09
C MET A 1 -16.78 -7.69 -7.59
N ASP A 2 -16.16 -8.73 -7.20
CA ASP A 2 -14.82 -8.63 -6.68
C ASP A 2 -13.80 -8.41 -7.76
N THR A 3 -12.91 -7.49 -7.47
CA THR A 3 -11.82 -7.18 -8.35
C THR A 3 -10.51 -7.37 -7.62
N ILE A 4 -10.45 -8.45 -6.85
CA ILE A 4 -9.25 -8.79 -6.12
C ILE A 4 -8.34 -9.59 -7.03
N THR A 5 -7.10 -9.21 -7.06
CA THR A 5 -6.08 -9.94 -7.79
C THR A 5 -4.97 -10.29 -6.83
N ASP A 6 -4.79 -11.57 -6.56
CA ASP A 6 -3.68 -12.05 -5.77
C ASP A 6 -2.53 -12.40 -6.70
N ILE A 7 -1.41 -11.75 -6.51
CA ILE A 7 -0.24 -11.97 -7.34
C ILE A 7 0.89 -12.44 -6.46
N GLN A 8 1.36 -13.64 -6.71
CA GLN A 8 2.49 -14.19 -6.01
C GLN A 8 3.78 -13.79 -6.71
N VAL A 9 4.69 -13.24 -5.95
CA VAL A 9 6.00 -12.90 -6.47
C VAL A 9 6.80 -14.19 -6.63
N LEU A 10 7.43 -14.33 -7.77
CA LEU A 10 8.22 -15.49 -8.10
C LEU A 10 9.56 -15.47 -7.38
N LYS A 11 10.38 -16.48 -7.68
CA LYS A 11 11.65 -16.71 -7.01
C LYS A 11 12.59 -15.52 -6.97
N ASP A 12 12.60 -14.75 -8.03
CA ASP A 12 13.44 -13.55 -8.08
C ASP A 12 12.69 -12.45 -7.39
N THR A 13 12.63 -12.57 -6.08
CA THR A 13 11.91 -11.62 -5.27
C THR A 13 12.39 -10.21 -5.53
N HIS A 14 11.46 -9.29 -5.48
CA HIS A 14 11.77 -7.90 -5.69
C HIS A 14 12.18 -7.26 -4.40
N LYS A 15 13.43 -6.85 -4.34
CA LYS A 15 13.92 -6.05 -3.23
C LYS A 15 13.50 -4.60 -3.48
N ILE A 16 13.02 -3.93 -2.44
CA ILE A 16 12.66 -2.52 -2.51
C ILE A 16 13.64 -1.67 -1.71
N ASN A 17 13.97 -0.52 -2.26
CA ASN A 17 14.89 0.42 -1.64
C ASN A 17 14.13 1.69 -1.24
N GLY A 18 13.12 1.51 -0.40
CA GLY A 18 12.29 2.60 0.09
C GLY A 18 10.97 2.72 -0.64
N PRO A 19 10.13 3.67 -0.19
CA PRO A 19 8.75 3.78 -0.71
C PRO A 19 8.66 4.16 -2.18
N GLU A 20 9.49 5.07 -2.64
CA GLU A 20 9.42 5.49 -4.05
C GLU A 20 9.84 4.36 -4.99
N ASP A 21 10.85 3.59 -4.60
CA ASP A 21 11.27 2.43 -5.37
C ASP A 21 10.15 1.39 -5.47
N LEU A 22 9.45 1.16 -4.36
CA LEU A 22 8.28 0.29 -4.34
C LEU A 22 7.22 0.77 -5.33
N ILE A 23 6.85 2.05 -5.24
CA ILE A 23 5.81 2.61 -6.09
C ILE A 23 6.17 2.46 -7.56
N ASN A 24 7.44 2.70 -7.90
CA ASN A 24 7.90 2.57 -9.28
C ASN A 24 7.89 1.13 -9.79
N LYS A 25 8.06 0.17 -8.91
CA LYS A 25 8.09 -1.25 -9.27
C LYS A 25 6.73 -1.92 -9.31
N LEU A 26 5.74 -1.35 -8.60
CA LEU A 26 4.44 -1.98 -8.47
C LEU A 26 3.77 -2.34 -9.80
N PRO A 27 3.73 -1.46 -10.82
CA PRO A 27 3.09 -1.84 -12.08
C PRO A 27 3.71 -3.08 -12.72
N SER A 28 5.02 -3.24 -12.60
CA SER A 28 5.69 -4.44 -13.13
C SER A 28 5.37 -5.67 -12.32
N ILE A 29 5.28 -5.52 -11.00
CA ILE A 29 5.01 -6.65 -10.11
C ILE A 29 3.59 -7.15 -10.28
N VAL A 30 2.61 -6.25 -10.32
CA VAL A 30 1.21 -6.65 -10.46
C VAL A 30 0.82 -6.92 -11.92
N GLY A 31 1.62 -6.44 -12.87
CA GLY A 31 1.37 -6.67 -14.29
C GLY A 31 0.50 -5.64 -14.97
N PHE A 32 0.12 -4.59 -14.28
CA PHE A 32 -0.68 -3.49 -14.84
C PHE A 32 -0.54 -2.28 -13.93
N LYS A 33 -0.90 -1.10 -14.45
CA LYS A 33 -0.90 0.12 -13.66
C LYS A 33 -2.15 0.15 -12.79
N PRO A 34 -2.02 0.19 -11.46
CA PRO A 34 -3.20 0.28 -10.59
C PRO A 34 -4.02 1.53 -10.91
N SER A 35 -5.32 1.35 -10.98
CA SER A 35 -6.25 2.46 -11.25
C SER A 35 -6.50 3.28 -9.99
N ASN A 36 -6.99 4.50 -10.16
CA ASN A 36 -7.44 5.28 -9.02
C ASN A 36 -8.59 4.56 -8.31
N GLU A 37 -8.72 4.80 -7.03
CA GLU A 37 -9.70 4.17 -6.15
C GLU A 37 -9.43 2.67 -5.99
N SER A 38 -8.14 2.33 -5.89
CA SER A 38 -7.72 0.97 -5.55
C SER A 38 -6.63 1.02 -4.50
N ILE A 39 -6.44 -0.11 -3.84
CA ILE A 39 -5.36 -0.27 -2.87
C ILE A 39 -4.54 -1.49 -3.28
N VAL A 40 -3.22 -1.35 -3.19
CA VAL A 40 -2.33 -2.49 -3.35
C VAL A 40 -1.78 -2.85 -1.98
N ILE A 41 -2.02 -4.08 -1.56
CA ILE A 41 -1.50 -4.59 -0.30
C ILE A 41 -0.25 -5.37 -0.64
N VAL A 42 0.89 -4.88 -0.15
CA VAL A 42 2.19 -5.48 -0.43
C VAL A 42 2.65 -6.24 0.80
N ASN A 43 2.92 -7.51 0.65
CA ASN A 43 3.47 -8.33 1.73
C ASN A 43 4.96 -8.52 1.50
N THR A 44 5.74 -8.27 2.53
CA THR A 44 7.20 -8.40 2.49
C THR A 44 7.65 -9.42 3.51
N ASP A 45 8.89 -9.88 3.36
CA ASP A 45 9.55 -10.61 4.43
C ASP A 45 9.59 -9.71 5.66
N ILE A 46 9.33 -10.26 6.84
CA ILE A 46 9.25 -9.49 8.07
C ILE A 46 10.60 -8.89 8.46
N PHE A 47 11.70 -9.49 8.02
CA PHE A 47 13.04 -9.07 8.40
C PHE A 47 13.83 -8.43 7.26
N SER A 48 13.23 -8.24 6.11
CA SER A 48 13.95 -7.70 4.96
C SER A 48 13.00 -6.89 4.08
N ASP A 49 13.55 -6.31 3.01
CA ASP A 49 12.80 -5.49 2.08
C ASP A 49 12.43 -6.27 0.81
N TYR A 50 12.32 -7.59 0.90
CA TYR A 50 11.90 -8.41 -0.22
C TYR A 50 10.39 -8.58 -0.24
N ILE A 51 9.79 -8.32 -1.39
CA ILE A 51 8.36 -8.51 -1.60
C ILE A 51 8.09 -9.99 -1.81
N ILE A 52 7.12 -10.53 -1.08
CA ILE A 52 6.72 -11.94 -1.21
C ILE A 52 5.33 -12.11 -1.82
N GLY A 53 4.57 -11.03 -1.93
CA GLY A 53 3.27 -11.08 -2.59
C GLY A 53 2.59 -9.75 -2.63
N CYS A 54 1.61 -9.62 -3.52
CA CYS A 54 0.79 -8.42 -3.64
C CYS A 54 -0.66 -8.81 -3.87
N LYS A 55 -1.57 -7.98 -3.37
CA LYS A 55 -3.01 -8.13 -3.60
C LYS A 55 -3.54 -6.76 -4.02
N VAL A 56 -4.29 -6.70 -5.12
CA VAL A 56 -4.91 -5.45 -5.58
C VAL A 56 -6.41 -5.54 -5.33
N ILE A 57 -6.93 -4.53 -4.66
CA ILE A 57 -8.36 -4.43 -4.34
C ILE A 57 -8.87 -3.14 -4.94
N SER A 58 -9.89 -3.22 -5.79
CA SER A 58 -10.40 -2.07 -6.54
C SER A 58 -11.50 -1.33 -5.78
N THR A 59 -11.23 -1.01 -4.53
CA THR A 59 -12.11 -0.18 -3.72
C THR A 59 -11.29 0.49 -2.63
N LEU A 60 -11.73 1.66 -2.18
CA LEU A 60 -11.18 2.32 -1.01
C LEU A 60 -12.21 2.39 0.12
N ASP A 61 -13.36 1.75 -0.06
CA ASP A 61 -14.38 1.71 0.99
C ASP A 61 -13.87 0.90 2.18
N LEU A 62 -13.89 1.50 3.34
CA LEU A 62 -13.30 0.91 4.54
C LEU A 62 -13.93 -0.44 4.88
N PHE A 63 -15.25 -0.57 4.77
CA PHE A 63 -15.92 -1.82 5.11
C PHE A 63 -15.52 -2.94 4.16
N ASP A 64 -15.42 -2.62 2.86
CA ASP A 64 -14.95 -3.60 1.88
C ASP A 64 -13.51 -4.02 2.17
N LEU A 65 -12.66 -3.04 2.47
CA LEU A 65 -11.26 -3.32 2.77
C LEU A 65 -11.12 -4.21 4.01
N LEU A 66 -11.91 -3.95 5.04
CA LEU A 66 -11.85 -4.77 6.24
C LEU A 66 -12.19 -6.24 5.98
N GLU A 67 -13.08 -6.49 5.03
CA GLU A 67 -13.41 -7.87 4.65
C GLU A 67 -12.25 -8.56 3.92
N HIS A 68 -11.46 -7.81 3.19
CA HIS A 68 -10.39 -8.37 2.35
C HIS A 68 -9.05 -8.49 3.05
N VAL A 69 -8.89 -7.92 4.25
CA VAL A 69 -7.60 -7.94 4.95
C VAL A 69 -7.54 -8.93 6.10
N ASN A 70 -8.61 -9.70 6.31
CA ASN A 70 -8.69 -10.60 7.46
C ASN A 70 -7.72 -11.77 7.39
N ASP A 71 -7.23 -12.10 6.21
CA ASP A 71 -6.35 -13.23 6.00
C ASP A 71 -4.87 -12.87 5.95
N ILE A 72 -4.54 -11.61 6.23
CA ILE A 72 -3.13 -11.20 6.24
C ILE A 72 -2.44 -11.83 7.45
N SER A 73 -1.33 -12.49 7.19
CA SER A 73 -0.55 -13.16 8.23
C SER A 73 0.24 -12.15 9.06
N ASN A 74 0.46 -12.48 10.34
CA ASN A 74 1.29 -11.65 11.22
C ASN A 74 2.78 -11.98 11.10
N ASP A 75 3.15 -12.94 10.28
CA ASP A 75 4.57 -13.29 10.08
C ASP A 75 5.16 -12.65 8.82
N VAL A 76 4.45 -11.71 8.22
CA VAL A 76 4.96 -10.90 7.11
C VAL A 76 4.87 -9.43 7.47
N GLY A 77 5.65 -8.61 6.78
CA GLY A 77 5.47 -7.16 6.83
C GLY A 77 4.44 -6.75 5.79
N THR A 78 3.67 -5.71 6.07
CA THR A 78 2.59 -5.27 5.17
C THR A 78 2.74 -3.78 4.89
N ILE A 79 2.64 -3.42 3.61
CA ILE A 79 2.61 -2.03 3.16
C ILE A 79 1.32 -1.82 2.39
N LEU A 80 0.57 -0.78 2.74
CA LEU A 80 -0.67 -0.44 2.08
C LEU A 80 -0.41 0.73 1.13
N CYS A 81 -0.79 0.58 -0.14
CA CYS A 81 -0.57 1.62 -1.15
C CYS A 81 -1.92 2.05 -1.72
N TYR A 82 -2.37 3.23 -1.33
CA TYR A 82 -3.64 3.80 -1.78
C TYR A 82 -3.42 4.56 -3.09
N TYR A 83 -4.14 4.18 -4.14
CA TYR A 83 -4.16 4.90 -5.40
C TYR A 83 -5.48 5.67 -5.48
N THR A 84 -5.40 7.00 -5.52
CA THR A 84 -6.61 7.83 -5.50
C THR A 84 -6.34 9.17 -6.19
N ASN A 85 -7.39 9.77 -6.74
CA ASN A 85 -7.35 11.17 -7.15
C ASN A 85 -8.23 12.06 -6.25
N GLN A 86 -8.80 11.49 -5.21
CA GLN A 86 -9.58 12.25 -4.23
C GLN A 86 -8.65 13.08 -3.36
N LYS A 87 -9.21 14.09 -2.73
CA LYS A 87 -8.45 14.88 -1.76
C LYS A 87 -8.02 13.99 -0.61
N LEU A 88 -6.77 14.14 -0.18
CA LEU A 88 -6.22 13.30 0.87
C LEU A 88 -7.00 13.40 2.17
N ASP A 89 -7.60 14.57 2.45
CA ASP A 89 -8.41 14.76 3.64
C ASP A 89 -9.61 13.81 3.70
N LYS A 90 -10.10 13.37 2.53
CA LYS A 90 -11.22 12.44 2.47
C LYS A 90 -10.79 11.00 2.68
N ILE A 91 -9.58 10.67 2.26
CA ILE A 91 -9.06 9.30 2.36
C ILE A 91 -8.38 9.05 3.69
N ARG A 92 -7.73 10.06 4.26
CA ARG A 92 -6.94 9.92 5.48
C ARG A 92 -7.69 9.26 6.64
N PRO A 93 -8.94 9.67 6.98
CA PRO A 93 -9.62 9.01 8.10
C PRO A 93 -9.81 7.52 7.91
N SER A 94 -10.15 7.11 6.69
CA SER A 94 -10.32 5.71 6.36
C SER A 94 -8.98 4.96 6.44
N ALA A 95 -7.92 5.56 5.90
CA ALA A 95 -6.59 4.96 5.92
C ALA A 95 -6.08 4.79 7.36
N GLU A 96 -6.30 5.78 8.20
CA GLU A 96 -5.89 5.71 9.59
C GLU A 96 -6.67 4.65 10.36
N ARG A 97 -7.96 4.52 10.09
CA ARG A 97 -8.76 3.49 10.71
C ARG A 97 -8.33 2.09 10.29
N LEU A 98 -8.03 1.92 9.02
CA LEU A 98 -7.55 0.63 8.54
C LEU A 98 -6.19 0.30 9.17
N PHE A 99 -5.30 1.28 9.25
CA PHE A 99 -4.02 1.12 9.90
C PHE A 99 -4.18 0.71 11.37
N ASP A 100 -5.03 1.41 12.11
CA ASP A 100 -5.26 1.11 13.52
C ASP A 100 -5.81 -0.30 13.69
N TYR A 101 -6.74 -0.69 12.84
CA TYR A 101 -7.33 -2.02 12.89
C TYR A 101 -6.27 -3.10 12.66
N LEU A 102 -5.46 -2.93 11.62
CA LEU A 102 -4.46 -3.94 11.25
C LEU A 102 -3.28 -3.96 12.20
N ASN A 103 -2.86 -2.80 12.68
CA ASN A 103 -1.65 -2.69 13.49
C ASN A 103 -1.74 -3.39 14.84
N ASN A 104 -2.95 -3.76 15.25
CA ASN A 104 -3.15 -4.53 16.47
C ASN A 104 -2.80 -6.01 16.30
N SER A 105 -2.78 -6.51 15.06
CA SER A 105 -2.62 -7.95 14.83
C SER A 105 -1.58 -8.29 13.78
N ILE A 106 -1.15 -7.35 12.97
CA ILE A 106 -0.12 -7.59 11.95
C ILE A 106 0.90 -6.46 11.94
N ASN A 107 2.00 -6.68 11.23
CA ASN A 107 3.09 -5.72 11.15
C ASN A 107 2.89 -4.81 9.94
N VAL A 108 2.22 -3.68 10.14
CA VAL A 108 2.06 -2.68 9.07
C VAL A 108 3.30 -1.78 9.05
N ARG A 109 4.06 -1.88 7.98
CA ARG A 109 5.32 -1.13 7.85
C ARG A 109 5.10 0.29 7.37
N ASP A 110 4.11 0.51 6.51
CA ASP A 110 3.81 1.84 5.99
C ASP A 110 2.43 1.86 5.36
N VAL A 111 1.87 3.06 5.26
CA VAL A 111 0.60 3.30 4.57
C VAL A 111 0.85 4.46 3.62
N LEU A 112 0.97 4.15 2.34
CA LEU A 112 1.35 5.10 1.32
C LEU A 112 0.14 5.54 0.51
N TYR A 113 0.21 6.73 -0.08
CA TYR A 113 -0.76 7.18 -1.06
C TYR A 113 -0.04 7.59 -2.34
N ILE A 114 -0.70 7.36 -3.46
CA ILE A 114 -0.25 7.81 -4.77
C ILE A 114 -1.38 8.63 -5.36
N ARG A 115 -1.14 9.93 -5.59
CA ARG A 115 -2.15 10.86 -6.02
C ARG A 115 -1.53 11.89 -6.96
N ASN A 116 -2.06 11.98 -8.17
CA ASN A 116 -1.65 13.02 -9.13
C ASN A 116 -0.14 13.09 -9.30
N ASN A 117 0.48 11.93 -9.54
CA ASN A 117 1.92 11.80 -9.74
C ASN A 117 2.75 12.22 -8.52
N ARG A 118 2.16 12.15 -7.35
CA ARG A 118 2.85 12.38 -6.09
C ARG A 118 2.58 11.22 -5.15
N TRP A 119 3.46 11.00 -4.20
CA TRP A 119 3.30 9.97 -3.19
C TRP A 119 3.67 10.52 -1.81
N GLY A 120 3.16 9.89 -0.79
CA GLY A 120 3.51 10.19 0.58
C GLY A 120 3.02 9.10 1.51
N SER A 121 3.23 9.30 2.80
CA SER A 121 2.81 8.35 3.83
C SER A 121 1.73 8.98 4.69
N PHE A 122 0.67 8.20 5.00
CA PHE A 122 -0.37 8.63 5.92
C PHE A 122 0.07 8.52 7.39
N ILE A 123 1.15 7.82 7.66
CA ILE A 123 1.60 7.59 9.04
C ILE A 123 2.94 8.26 9.36
N CYS A 124 3.55 8.92 8.40
CA CYS A 124 4.77 9.67 8.61
C CYS A 124 4.44 11.16 8.64
N PHE A 125 4.79 11.83 9.73
CA PHE A 125 4.52 13.25 9.91
C PHE A 125 5.78 14.11 9.85
N ASP A 126 6.90 13.54 9.44
CA ASP A 126 8.14 14.27 9.28
C ASP A 126 8.16 15.00 7.94
N GLU A 127 8.02 16.32 7.96
CA GLU A 127 7.96 17.14 6.75
C GLU A 127 9.23 17.02 5.89
N LYS A 128 10.36 16.72 6.50
CA LYS A 128 11.60 16.54 5.74
C LYS A 128 11.60 15.23 4.96
N CYS A 129 11.04 14.20 5.54
CA CYS A 129 10.95 12.88 4.94
C CYS A 129 9.69 12.77 4.07
N CYS A 130 8.56 13.20 4.62
CA CYS A 130 7.23 13.03 4.01
C CYS A 130 6.50 14.37 3.99
N PRO A 131 6.78 15.22 3.00
CA PRO A 131 6.11 16.52 2.91
C PRO A 131 4.58 16.38 2.80
N THR A 132 3.86 17.33 3.35
CA THR A 132 2.39 17.34 3.33
C THR A 132 1.83 17.21 1.91
N ARG A 133 2.49 17.82 0.93
CA ARG A 133 2.05 17.77 -0.47
C ARG A 133 2.45 16.49 -1.18
N GLY A 134 3.23 15.65 -0.52
CA GLY A 134 3.78 14.46 -1.14
C GLY A 134 5.00 14.78 -2.01
N ARG A 135 5.68 13.74 -2.42
CA ARG A 135 6.84 13.84 -3.31
C ARG A 135 6.43 13.52 -4.73
N VAL A 136 7.04 14.22 -5.70
CA VAL A 136 6.80 13.92 -7.10
C VAL A 136 7.40 12.55 -7.44
N ILE A 137 6.65 11.75 -8.17
CA ILE A 137 7.13 10.45 -8.64
C ILE A 137 8.02 10.69 -9.86
N GLU A 138 9.24 10.20 -9.81
CA GLU A 138 10.19 10.37 -10.90
C GLU A 138 10.46 9.07 -11.63
#